data_a1538ed53af03fa9287e26e6241a5c02
#
_entry.id   a1538ed53af03fa9287e26e6241a5c02
#
_cell.length_a   1.000
_cell.length_b   1.000
_cell.length_c   1.000
_cell.angle_alpha   90.00
_cell.angle_beta   90.00
_cell.angle_gamma   90.00
#
_symmetry.space_group_name_H-M   'P 1'
#
loop_
_entity.id
_entity.type
_entity.pdbx_description
1 polymer ?
#
loop_
_entity_poly.entity_id
_entity_poly.type
_entity_poly.pdbx_seq_one_letter_code
_entity_poly.pdbx_strand_id
1 'polypeptide(L)' 'MTNHEQIVTAYNTYIAENEKFTVKGVKASAARARKALQEMSKGIKERRKEITAEKEALATAAK' A
#
# COMPACT_ATOMS: atom_id res chain seq x y z
N MET A 1 6.09 -9.58 -7.09
CA MET A 1 5.88 -8.69 -5.93
C MET A 1 4.65 -9.14 -5.17
N THR A 2 4.76 -9.32 -3.86
CA THR A 2 3.63 -9.70 -3.03
C THR A 2 2.74 -8.48 -2.77
N ASN A 3 1.51 -8.71 -2.32
CA ASN A 3 0.62 -7.59 -1.96
C ASN A 3 1.20 -6.78 -0.79
N HIS A 4 1.86 -7.44 0.14
CA HIS A 4 2.56 -6.76 1.22
C HIS A 4 3.64 -5.82 0.69
N GLU A 5 4.50 -6.32 -0.20
CA GLU A 5 5.57 -5.52 -0.81
C GLU A 5 5.01 -4.37 -1.63
N GLN A 6 3.89 -4.59 -2.32
CA GLN A 6 3.22 -3.53 -3.09
C GLN A 6 2.76 -2.39 -2.18
N ILE A 7 2.21 -2.72 -1.02
CA ILE A 7 1.77 -1.72 -0.04
C ILE A 7 2.97 -0.92 0.47
N VAL A 8 4.04 -1.61 0.86
CA VAL A 8 5.25 -0.96 1.39
C VAL A 8 5.88 -0.05 0.33
N THR A 9 6.03 -0.55 -0.90
CA THR A 9 6.61 0.21 -1.99
C THR A 9 5.76 1.45 -2.32
N ALA A 10 4.45 1.28 -2.41
CA ALA A 10 3.54 2.39 -2.69
C ALA A 10 3.55 3.42 -1.57
N TYR A 11 3.64 2.98 -0.33
CA TYR A 11 3.72 3.87 0.83
C TYR A 11 5.01 4.71 0.79
N ASN A 12 6.14 4.08 0.50
CA ASN A 12 7.41 4.79 0.40
C ASN A 12 7.40 5.82 -0.73
N THR A 13 6.80 5.46 -1.87
CA THR A 13 6.63 6.38 -2.99
C THR A 13 5.74 7.55 -2.60
N TYR A 14 4.64 7.26 -1.92
CA TYR A 14 3.72 8.29 -1.44
C TYR A 14 4.43 9.29 -0.52
N ILE A 15 5.19 8.81 0.46
CA ILE A 15 5.90 9.67 1.40
C ILE A 15 6.85 10.60 0.64
N ALA A 16 7.65 10.06 -0.28
CA ALA A 16 8.63 10.83 -1.03
C ALA A 16 7.96 11.90 -1.92
N GLU A 17 6.91 11.49 -2.64
CA GLU A 17 6.22 12.42 -3.55
C GLU A 17 5.38 13.43 -2.78
N ASN A 18 4.80 13.03 -1.66
CA ASN A 18 4.04 13.94 -0.80
C ASN A 18 4.92 15.05 -0.25
N GLU A 19 6.14 14.72 0.18
CA GLU A 19 7.09 15.71 0.66
C GLU A 19 7.45 16.71 -0.43
N LYS A 20 7.72 16.24 -1.64
CA LYS A 20 8.02 17.12 -2.77
C LYS A 20 6.87 18.06 -3.07
N PHE A 21 5.64 17.56 -2.97
CA PHE A 21 4.45 18.37 -3.23
C PHE A 21 4.21 19.40 -2.11
N THR A 22 4.20 18.96 -0.84
CA THR A 22 3.83 19.82 0.29
C THR A 22 4.93 20.80 0.68
N VAL A 23 6.19 20.38 0.62
CA VAL A 23 7.32 21.21 1.03
C VAL A 23 7.88 22.03 -0.13
N LYS A 24 8.06 21.40 -1.29
CA LYS A 24 8.70 22.07 -2.45
C LYS A 24 7.71 22.57 -3.48
N GLY A 25 6.43 22.26 -3.35
CA GLY A 25 5.39 22.72 -4.27
C GLY A 25 5.46 22.13 -5.66
N VAL A 26 6.01 20.91 -5.82
CA VAL A 26 6.13 20.25 -7.12
C VAL A 26 4.77 19.63 -7.48
N LYS A 27 4.06 20.25 -8.40
CA LYS A 27 2.71 19.81 -8.79
C LYS A 27 2.66 18.40 -9.39
N ALA A 28 3.68 18.04 -10.18
CA ALA A 28 3.76 16.70 -10.75
C ALA A 28 3.83 15.61 -9.66
N SER A 29 4.42 15.93 -8.51
CA SER A 29 4.49 15.00 -7.38
C SER A 29 3.14 14.74 -6.76
N ALA A 30 2.20 15.69 -6.85
CA ALA A 30 0.83 15.46 -6.38
C ALA A 30 0.16 14.34 -7.15
N ALA A 31 0.32 14.31 -8.48
CA ALA A 31 -0.23 13.23 -9.31
C ALA A 31 0.42 11.90 -8.99
N ARG A 32 1.72 11.87 -8.76
CA ARG A 32 2.44 10.65 -8.38
C ARG A 32 2.00 10.14 -7.02
N ALA A 33 1.79 11.04 -6.07
CA ALA A 33 1.30 10.69 -4.74
C ALA A 33 -0.11 10.07 -4.83
N ARG A 34 -0.99 10.64 -5.65
CA ARG A 34 -2.33 10.10 -5.86
C ARG A 34 -2.29 8.71 -6.49
N LYS A 35 -1.39 8.51 -7.45
CA LYS A 35 -1.23 7.19 -8.08
C LYS A 35 -0.73 6.16 -7.06
N ALA A 36 0.23 6.56 -6.22
CA ALA A 36 0.74 5.69 -5.16
C ALA A 36 -0.38 5.29 -4.18
N LEU A 37 -1.26 6.22 -3.83
CA LEU A 37 -2.41 5.93 -2.97
C LEU A 37 -3.37 4.93 -3.63
N GLN A 38 -3.58 5.01 -4.94
CA GLN A 38 -4.42 4.06 -5.66
C GLN A 38 -3.79 2.67 -5.64
N GLU A 39 -2.50 2.57 -5.90
CA GLU A 39 -1.78 1.29 -5.87
C GLU A 39 -1.79 0.68 -4.48
N MET A 40 -1.62 1.52 -3.45
CA MET A 40 -1.71 1.09 -2.07
C MET A 40 -3.10 0.54 -1.75
N SER A 41 -4.15 1.22 -2.21
CA SER A 41 -5.53 0.80 -2.00
C SER A 41 -5.80 -0.59 -2.57
N LYS A 42 -5.30 -0.86 -3.78
CA LYS A 42 -5.44 -2.19 -4.40
C LYS A 42 -4.71 -3.26 -3.58
N GLY A 43 -3.49 -2.97 -3.16
CA GLY A 43 -2.71 -3.88 -2.34
C GLY A 43 -3.35 -4.13 -0.98
N ILE A 44 -3.88 -3.08 -0.37
CA ILE A 44 -4.57 -3.17 0.93
C ILE A 44 -5.79 -4.10 0.83
N LYS A 45 -6.59 -3.94 -0.20
CA LYS A 45 -7.79 -4.75 -0.41
C LYS A 45 -7.44 -6.23 -0.53
N GLU A 46 -6.46 -6.56 -1.35
CA GLU A 46 -6.04 -7.94 -1.55
C GLU A 46 -5.34 -8.49 -0.30
N ARG A 47 -4.53 -7.68 0.36
CA ARG A 47 -3.84 -8.11 1.58
C ARG A 47 -4.82 -8.42 2.71
N ARG A 48 -5.89 -7.66 2.81
CA ARG A 48 -6.94 -7.94 3.81
C ARG A 48 -7.57 -9.32 3.61
N LYS A 49 -7.81 -9.69 2.34
CA LYS A 49 -8.33 -11.02 2.01
C LYS A 49 -7.35 -12.11 2.39
N GLU A 50 -6.07 -11.89 2.12
CA GLU A 50 -5.01 -12.83 2.47
C GLU A 50 -4.94 -13.05 3.98
N ILE A 51 -4.99 -11.97 4.75
CA ILE A 51 -4.92 -12.05 6.22
C ILE A 51 -6.11 -12.84 6.76
N THR A 52 -7.30 -12.62 6.21
CA THR A 52 -8.47 -13.39 6.60
C THR A 52 -8.28 -14.88 6.35
N ALA A 53 -7.77 -15.24 5.16
CA ALA A 53 -7.50 -16.63 4.80
C ALA A 53 -6.42 -17.24 5.69
N GLU A 54 -5.34 -16.49 5.96
CA GLU A 54 -4.26 -16.92 6.83
C GLU A 54 -4.76 -17.16 8.26
N LYS A 55 -5.61 -16.28 8.76
CA LYS A 55 -6.20 -16.39 10.08
C LYS A 55 -7.06 -17.66 10.19
N GLU A 56 -7.86 -17.94 9.17
CA GLU A 56 -8.70 -19.14 9.15
C GLU A 56 -7.85 -20.41 9.09
N ALA A 57 -6.79 -20.40 8.30
CA ALA A 57 -5.86 -21.51 8.21
C ALA A 57 -5.17 -21.78 9.56
N LEU A 58 -4.77 -20.72 10.27
CA LEU A 58 -4.16 -20.86 11.60
C LEU A 58 -5.16 -21.40 12.61
N ALA A 59 -6.40 -20.92 12.58
CA ALA A 59 -7.45 -21.42 13.47
C ALA A 59 -7.74 -22.90 13.24
N THR A 60 -7.75 -23.33 11.99
CA THR A 60 -7.93 -24.74 11.62
C THR A 60 -6.74 -25.58 12.07
N ALA A 61 -5.53 -25.08 11.89
CA ALA A 61 -4.30 -25.77 12.28
C ALA A 61 -4.19 -25.91 13.81
N ALA A 62 -4.74 -24.95 14.57
CA ALA A 62 -4.69 -24.95 16.02
C ALA A 62 -5.61 -26.00 16.67
N LYS A 63 -6.49 -26.60 15.90
CA LYS A 63 -7.35 -27.68 16.37
C LYS A 63 -6.65 -29.02 16.16
#